data_86400ca8a5cda0ad589838939faed715
#
_entry.id   86400ca8a5cda0ad589838939faed715
#
_cell.length_a   1.000
_cell.length_b   1.000
_cell.length_c   1.000
_cell.angle_alpha   90.00
_cell.angle_beta   90.00
_cell.angle_gamma   90.00
#
_symmetry.space_group_name_H-M   'P 1'
#
loop_
_entity.id
_entity.type
_entity.pdbx_description
1 polymer ?
#
loop_
_entity_poly.entity_id
_entity_poly.type
_entity_poly.pdbx_seq_one_letter_code
_entity_poly.pdbx_strand_id
1 'polypeptide(L)'
;AKMEALKHSDMADRLLAHNIKLMTAPPLSEWNNQFLDRTQLKEIQIEDLLQRNPIEIDIHKVASHLEGKRVMITGAAGSIGSEIMRQVASFNPYKLILVDQAETPLHDIRLELQDRWRDIDAETIIADISNVTRMEEIFRRYKPQYIFHAAAYKHVPMMEDNVSESIQVNVYGTRTVADLAVKYGAEKFVMISTDKAVNPTNVMGCSKRICEIYVQSLAKKLLAEGGHVTQFITTRFGNVLGSNGSVIPRFRDQIQRGGPVTVTHPEIIRYFMTIPEACRLVLEAGSMGNGGEIYIFDMGKPVRIVDLAKRMISLSGRTDVKIEFTGLRHGEKLYEELLNVKELTKPTYHEKIMIATVREYDYDEVNERIQKLIDVSYTYDQMKIVAAMKDIVPEFVSKNSCFEVLDKKK
;
A
#
# COMPACT_ATOMS: atom_id res chain seq x y z
N ALA A 1 30.64 -11.14 8.69
CA ALA A 1 29.70 -10.87 9.78
C ALA A 1 28.32 -11.34 9.35
N LYS A 2 27.56 -11.98 10.25
CA LYS A 2 26.16 -12.30 9.95
C LYS A 2 25.41 -10.99 9.75
N MET A 3 24.53 -10.91 8.74
CA MET A 3 23.72 -9.72 8.45
C MET A 3 22.98 -9.21 9.70
N GLU A 4 22.53 -10.11 10.58
CA GLU A 4 21.92 -9.77 11.86
C GLU A 4 22.84 -8.95 12.78
N ALA A 5 24.15 -9.25 12.83
CA ALA A 5 25.07 -8.48 13.64
C ALA A 5 25.29 -7.06 13.09
N LEU A 6 25.21 -6.87 11.77
CA LEU A 6 25.24 -5.55 11.14
C LEU A 6 23.95 -4.77 11.36
N LYS A 7 22.80 -5.46 11.40
CA LYS A 7 21.48 -4.85 11.64
C LYS A 7 21.32 -4.30 13.06
N HIS A 8 21.97 -4.93 14.05
CA HIS A 8 21.81 -4.60 15.48
C HIS A 8 22.97 -3.81 16.10
N SER A 9 23.96 -3.44 15.32
CA SER A 9 25.12 -2.69 15.81
C SER A 9 25.34 -1.41 15.04
N ASP A 10 25.89 -0.38 15.70
CA ASP A 10 26.37 0.85 15.05
C ASP A 10 27.57 0.57 14.12
N MET A 11 27.92 -0.72 13.91
CA MET A 11 29.08 -1.13 13.11
C MET A 11 28.91 -0.72 11.65
N ALA A 12 27.71 -0.90 11.05
CA ALA A 12 27.46 -0.49 9.69
C ALA A 12 27.62 1.02 9.53
N ASP A 13 27.02 1.80 10.44
CA ASP A 13 27.12 3.25 10.44
C ASP A 13 28.57 3.74 10.65
N ARG A 14 29.34 3.06 11.51
CA ARG A 14 30.79 3.35 11.73
C ARG A 14 31.62 3.02 10.50
N LEU A 15 31.40 1.90 9.84
CA LEU A 15 32.12 1.52 8.63
C LEU A 15 31.80 2.47 7.47
N LEU A 16 30.54 2.84 7.31
CA LEU A 16 30.10 3.82 6.31
C LEU A 16 30.66 5.21 6.56
N ALA A 17 30.75 5.64 7.82
CA ALA A 17 31.38 6.93 8.19
C ALA A 17 32.87 7.00 7.80
N HIS A 18 33.53 5.85 7.64
CA HIS A 18 34.91 5.76 7.17
C HIS A 18 35.02 5.43 5.67
N ASN A 19 33.93 5.63 4.89
CA ASN A 19 33.85 5.32 3.46
C ASN A 19 34.20 3.87 3.10
N ILE A 20 33.93 2.92 4.01
CA ILE A 20 34.14 1.50 3.74
C ILE A 20 32.90 0.95 3.03
N LYS A 21 33.11 0.44 1.81
CA LYS A 21 32.05 -0.14 1.01
C LYS A 21 31.58 -1.47 1.61
N LEU A 22 30.28 -1.56 1.91
CA LEU A 22 29.69 -2.77 2.47
C LEU A 22 29.04 -3.60 1.36
N MET A 23 29.30 -4.90 1.37
CA MET A 23 28.74 -5.84 0.41
C MET A 23 28.13 -7.03 1.13
N THR A 24 27.06 -7.57 0.59
CA THR A 24 26.41 -8.82 1.05
C THR A 24 26.78 -9.97 0.14
N ALA A 25 27.02 -11.13 0.73
CA ALA A 25 27.15 -12.41 0.03
C ALA A 25 25.83 -13.20 0.18
N PRO A 26 25.44 -13.97 -0.83
CA PRO A 26 24.31 -14.90 -0.71
C PRO A 26 24.62 -15.98 0.34
N PRO A 27 23.59 -16.71 0.83
CA PRO A 27 23.80 -17.86 1.71
C PRO A 27 24.75 -18.90 1.10
N LEU A 28 25.49 -19.62 1.94
CA LEU A 28 26.44 -20.65 1.50
C LEU A 28 25.81 -21.71 0.56
N SER A 29 24.52 -21.98 0.73
CA SER A 29 23.75 -22.91 -0.11
C SER A 29 23.60 -22.46 -1.57
N GLU A 30 23.79 -21.17 -1.85
CA GLU A 30 23.67 -20.58 -3.17
C GLU A 30 25.04 -20.35 -3.85
N TRP A 31 26.14 -20.78 -3.23
CA TRP A 31 27.46 -20.61 -3.78
C TRP A 31 27.74 -21.67 -4.87
N ASN A 32 28.15 -21.23 -6.05
CA ASN A 32 28.55 -22.11 -7.14
C ASN A 32 29.82 -22.89 -6.77
N ASN A 33 29.77 -24.21 -6.78
CA ASN A 33 30.90 -25.09 -6.49
C ASN A 33 31.63 -24.79 -5.15
N GLN A 34 30.93 -24.32 -4.13
CA GLN A 34 31.46 -23.92 -2.82
C GLN A 34 32.39 -22.69 -2.85
N PHE A 35 32.46 -21.97 -3.95
CA PHE A 35 33.19 -20.72 -4.07
C PHE A 35 32.25 -19.54 -4.26
N LEU A 36 32.56 -18.44 -3.58
CA LEU A 36 31.86 -17.17 -3.76
C LEU A 36 32.43 -16.45 -4.99
N ASP A 37 31.64 -16.31 -6.04
CA ASP A 37 32.02 -15.47 -7.18
C ASP A 37 31.80 -13.98 -6.82
N ARG A 38 32.70 -13.12 -7.31
CA ARG A 38 32.56 -11.66 -7.15
C ARG A 38 31.27 -11.12 -7.74
N THR A 39 30.72 -11.74 -8.77
CA THR A 39 29.42 -11.39 -9.38
C THR A 39 28.23 -11.65 -8.48
N GLN A 40 28.37 -12.51 -7.47
CA GLN A 40 27.36 -12.82 -6.46
C GLN A 40 27.36 -11.83 -5.28
N LEU A 41 28.40 -10.99 -5.17
CA LEU A 41 28.45 -9.95 -4.16
C LEU A 41 27.56 -8.77 -4.57
N LYS A 42 26.60 -8.44 -3.74
CA LYS A 42 25.71 -7.28 -3.93
C LYS A 42 26.08 -6.18 -2.95
N GLU A 43 26.03 -4.93 -3.41
CA GLU A 43 26.14 -3.78 -2.50
C GLU A 43 24.97 -3.81 -1.52
N ILE A 44 25.28 -3.54 -0.23
CA ILE A 44 24.23 -3.38 0.78
C ILE A 44 23.29 -2.26 0.36
N GLN A 45 22.01 -2.56 0.30
CA GLN A 45 20.97 -1.58 0.08
C GLN A 45 20.49 -1.01 1.41
N ILE A 46 19.90 0.20 1.36
CA ILE A 46 19.37 0.83 2.57
C ILE A 46 18.27 -0.01 3.23
N GLU A 47 17.54 -0.77 2.45
CA GLU A 47 16.51 -1.71 2.89
C GLU A 47 17.09 -2.81 3.80
N ASP A 48 18.32 -3.24 3.52
CA ASP A 48 19.04 -4.25 4.32
C ASP A 48 19.46 -3.72 5.70
N LEU A 49 19.65 -2.39 5.84
CA LEU A 49 20.07 -1.73 7.07
C LEU A 49 18.91 -1.28 7.96
N LEU A 50 17.69 -1.28 7.45
CA LEU A 50 16.51 -1.00 8.25
C LEU A 50 16.19 -2.25 9.06
N GLN A 51 16.53 -2.18 10.35
CA GLN A 51 16.47 -3.25 11.34
C GLN A 51 15.07 -3.84 11.48
N ARG A 52 14.75 -4.88 10.71
CA ARG A 52 13.49 -5.63 10.86
C ARG A 52 13.76 -7.13 10.83
N ASN A 53 13.16 -7.83 11.77
CA ASN A 53 13.11 -9.27 11.71
C ASN A 53 12.12 -9.69 10.62
N PRO A 54 12.39 -10.76 9.86
CA PRO A 54 11.42 -11.32 8.94
C PRO A 54 10.09 -11.58 9.64
N ILE A 55 9.00 -11.20 8.98
CA ILE A 55 7.65 -11.49 9.49
C ILE A 55 7.31 -12.93 9.14
N GLU A 56 6.99 -13.71 10.14
CA GLU A 56 6.46 -15.06 9.99
C GLU A 56 4.94 -14.99 9.91
N ILE A 57 4.37 -15.71 8.96
CA ILE A 57 2.91 -15.85 8.77
C ILE A 57 2.52 -17.32 8.87
N ASP A 58 1.28 -17.60 9.16
CA ASP A 58 0.74 -18.96 9.08
C ASP A 58 0.53 -19.38 7.61
N ILE A 59 1.62 -19.87 7.01
CA ILE A 59 1.65 -20.29 5.60
C ILE A 59 0.56 -21.34 5.31
N HIS A 60 0.30 -22.27 6.22
CA HIS A 60 -0.72 -23.31 6.02
C HIS A 60 -2.12 -22.71 5.98
N LYS A 61 -2.41 -21.78 6.87
CA LYS A 61 -3.68 -21.08 6.90
C LYS A 61 -3.88 -20.22 5.65
N VAL A 62 -2.89 -19.44 5.25
CA VAL A 62 -2.94 -18.65 4.01
C VAL A 62 -3.14 -19.57 2.79
N ALA A 63 -2.36 -20.66 2.70
CA ALA A 63 -2.48 -21.62 1.61
C ALA A 63 -3.89 -22.22 1.52
N SER A 64 -4.48 -22.66 2.64
CA SER A 64 -5.84 -23.24 2.66
C SER A 64 -6.93 -22.31 2.12
N HIS A 65 -6.70 -21.00 2.18
CA HIS A 65 -7.62 -20.00 1.64
C HIS A 65 -7.40 -19.67 0.17
N LEU A 66 -6.20 -19.89 -0.38
CA LEU A 66 -5.82 -19.45 -1.73
C LEU A 66 -5.65 -20.61 -2.72
N GLU A 67 -5.29 -21.79 -2.24
CA GLU A 67 -5.10 -22.98 -3.07
C GLU A 67 -6.40 -23.32 -3.81
N GLY A 68 -6.28 -23.55 -5.12
CA GLY A 68 -7.41 -23.88 -5.98
C GLY A 68 -8.44 -22.76 -6.19
N LYS A 69 -8.18 -21.53 -5.73
CA LYS A 69 -9.09 -20.37 -5.87
C LYS A 69 -8.78 -19.55 -7.11
N ARG A 70 -9.83 -18.87 -7.62
CA ARG A 70 -9.68 -17.81 -8.60
C ARG A 70 -9.40 -16.51 -7.85
N VAL A 71 -8.17 -16.01 -7.98
CA VAL A 71 -7.69 -14.84 -7.25
C VAL A 71 -7.54 -13.66 -8.21
N MET A 72 -8.24 -12.57 -7.92
CA MET A 72 -8.10 -11.30 -8.66
C MET A 72 -7.22 -10.35 -7.88
N ILE A 73 -6.31 -9.66 -8.58
CA ILE A 73 -5.49 -8.58 -8.04
C ILE A 73 -5.70 -7.36 -8.91
N THR A 74 -6.27 -6.29 -8.36
CA THR A 74 -6.37 -4.99 -9.04
C THR A 74 -5.19 -4.12 -8.64
N GLY A 75 -4.71 -3.28 -9.58
CA GLY A 75 -3.42 -2.60 -9.38
C GLY A 75 -2.24 -3.58 -9.40
N ALA A 76 -2.38 -4.63 -10.20
CA ALA A 76 -1.45 -5.76 -10.24
C ALA A 76 -0.03 -5.38 -10.66
N ALA A 77 0.12 -4.33 -11.45
CA ALA A 77 1.41 -3.82 -11.89
C ALA A 77 2.08 -2.84 -10.91
N GLY A 78 1.35 -2.44 -9.84
CA GLY A 78 1.90 -1.62 -8.76
C GLY A 78 2.83 -2.42 -7.84
N SER A 79 3.61 -1.71 -7.01
CA SER A 79 4.58 -2.34 -6.09
C SER A 79 3.95 -3.32 -5.11
N ILE A 80 2.74 -3.06 -4.62
CA ILE A 80 2.02 -3.96 -3.71
C ILE A 80 1.35 -5.08 -4.50
N GLY A 81 0.62 -4.75 -5.57
CA GLY A 81 -0.11 -5.75 -6.36
C GLY A 81 0.80 -6.80 -6.99
N SER A 82 1.96 -6.39 -7.53
CA SER A 82 2.94 -7.32 -8.11
C SER A 82 3.55 -8.25 -7.06
N GLU A 83 3.81 -7.76 -5.86
CA GLU A 83 4.33 -8.60 -4.79
C GLU A 83 3.25 -9.54 -4.22
N ILE A 84 2.00 -9.09 -4.08
CA ILE A 84 0.88 -9.98 -3.74
C ILE A 84 0.78 -11.10 -4.79
N MET A 85 0.90 -10.77 -6.08
CA MET A 85 0.91 -11.76 -7.15
C MET A 85 2.02 -12.81 -6.96
N ARG A 86 3.26 -12.38 -6.69
CA ARG A 86 4.40 -13.28 -6.46
C ARG A 86 4.16 -14.24 -5.28
N GLN A 87 3.62 -13.70 -4.19
CA GLN A 87 3.32 -14.50 -3.01
C GLN A 87 2.14 -15.44 -3.23
N VAL A 88 1.04 -14.97 -3.82
CA VAL A 88 -0.13 -15.80 -4.15
C VAL A 88 0.22 -16.91 -5.13
N ALA A 89 1.10 -16.63 -6.10
CA ALA A 89 1.56 -17.62 -7.07
C ALA A 89 2.20 -18.87 -6.40
N SER A 90 2.84 -18.69 -5.22
CA SER A 90 3.43 -19.81 -4.48
C SER A 90 2.41 -20.72 -3.79
N PHE A 91 1.12 -20.33 -3.74
CA PHE A 91 0.03 -21.08 -3.11
C PHE A 91 -0.87 -21.84 -4.10
N ASN A 92 -0.41 -22.06 -5.34
CA ASN A 92 -1.11 -22.83 -6.38
C ASN A 92 -2.60 -22.41 -6.56
N PRO A 93 -2.88 -21.14 -6.85
CA PRO A 93 -4.23 -20.71 -7.16
C PRO A 93 -4.71 -21.41 -8.44
N TYR A 94 -6.03 -21.67 -8.55
CA TYR A 94 -6.61 -22.20 -9.78
C TYR A 94 -6.43 -21.24 -10.96
N LYS A 95 -6.59 -19.93 -10.71
CA LYS A 95 -6.37 -18.89 -11.72
C LYS A 95 -6.00 -17.56 -11.05
N LEU A 96 -5.01 -16.88 -11.64
CA LEU A 96 -4.68 -15.49 -11.33
C LEU A 96 -5.33 -14.55 -12.35
N ILE A 97 -6.04 -13.53 -11.88
CA ILE A 97 -6.67 -12.50 -12.71
C ILE A 97 -6.02 -11.16 -12.33
N LEU A 98 -5.12 -10.68 -13.16
CA LEU A 98 -4.28 -9.52 -12.89
C LEU A 98 -4.78 -8.32 -13.68
N VAL A 99 -5.35 -7.35 -12.98
CA VAL A 99 -6.01 -6.17 -13.58
C VAL A 99 -5.21 -4.91 -13.26
N ASP A 100 -4.81 -4.19 -14.29
CA ASP A 100 -4.17 -2.87 -14.17
C ASP A 100 -4.48 -2.02 -15.40
N GLN A 101 -4.46 -0.69 -15.26
CA GLN A 101 -4.59 0.22 -16.39
C GLN A 101 -3.25 0.51 -17.08
N ALA A 102 -2.13 0.26 -16.40
CA ALA A 102 -0.78 0.54 -16.90
C ALA A 102 -0.28 -0.64 -17.75
N GLU A 103 -0.35 -0.49 -19.08
CA GLU A 103 -0.01 -1.55 -20.04
C GLU A 103 1.41 -2.07 -19.87
N THR A 104 2.42 -1.20 -19.98
CA THR A 104 3.83 -1.62 -19.97
C THR A 104 4.24 -2.32 -18.66
N PRO A 105 3.96 -1.80 -17.46
CA PRO A 105 4.25 -2.54 -16.23
C PRO A 105 3.47 -3.86 -16.10
N LEU A 106 2.26 -3.94 -16.67
CA LEU A 106 1.49 -5.18 -16.68
C LEU A 106 2.09 -6.22 -17.65
N HIS A 107 2.70 -5.77 -18.74
CA HIS A 107 3.46 -6.62 -19.65
C HIS A 107 4.69 -7.22 -18.96
N ASP A 108 5.42 -6.42 -18.17
CA ASP A 108 6.57 -6.92 -17.37
C ASP A 108 6.13 -8.04 -16.41
N ILE A 109 4.97 -7.89 -15.75
CA ILE A 109 4.37 -8.93 -14.90
C ILE A 109 4.06 -10.20 -15.71
N ARG A 110 3.54 -10.06 -16.93
CA ARG A 110 3.29 -11.22 -17.81
C ARG A 110 4.56 -11.98 -18.13
N LEU A 111 5.64 -11.27 -18.46
CA LEU A 111 6.95 -11.88 -18.72
C LEU A 111 7.49 -12.58 -17.46
N GLU A 112 7.41 -11.95 -16.31
CA GLU A 112 7.83 -12.56 -15.04
C GLU A 112 7.06 -13.86 -14.74
N LEU A 113 5.75 -13.89 -14.98
CA LEU A 113 4.94 -15.11 -14.82
C LEU A 113 5.38 -16.21 -15.76
N GLN A 114 5.63 -15.90 -17.04
CA GLN A 114 6.10 -16.87 -18.04
C GLN A 114 7.47 -17.45 -17.68
N ASP A 115 8.33 -16.68 -17.05
CA ASP A 115 9.67 -17.12 -16.67
C ASP A 115 9.69 -17.95 -15.39
N ARG A 116 8.90 -17.57 -14.37
CA ARG A 116 9.00 -18.14 -13.01
C ARG A 116 7.88 -19.10 -12.63
N TRP A 117 6.68 -18.92 -13.20
CA TRP A 117 5.47 -19.67 -12.82
C TRP A 117 4.69 -20.15 -14.04
N ARG A 118 5.36 -20.92 -14.93
CA ARG A 118 4.82 -21.38 -16.22
C ARG A 118 3.56 -22.21 -16.10
N ASP A 119 3.40 -22.91 -14.98
CA ASP A 119 2.28 -23.83 -14.74
C ASP A 119 1.04 -23.12 -14.15
N ILE A 120 1.15 -21.84 -13.80
CA ILE A 120 0.02 -21.09 -13.26
C ILE A 120 -0.83 -20.52 -14.39
N ASP A 121 -2.13 -20.83 -14.37
CA ASP A 121 -3.11 -20.19 -15.26
C ASP A 121 -3.32 -18.72 -14.81
N ALA A 122 -2.72 -17.79 -15.56
CA ALA A 122 -2.76 -16.37 -15.28
C ALA A 122 -3.21 -15.53 -16.47
N GLU A 123 -4.11 -14.59 -16.21
CA GLU A 123 -4.60 -13.61 -17.18
C GLU A 123 -4.18 -12.19 -16.77
N THR A 124 -3.50 -11.50 -17.67
CA THR A 124 -3.19 -10.07 -17.50
C THR A 124 -4.17 -9.23 -18.31
N ILE A 125 -4.90 -8.36 -17.66
CA ILE A 125 -6.04 -7.64 -18.24
C ILE A 125 -5.85 -6.14 -18.06
N ILE A 126 -5.78 -5.41 -19.17
CA ILE A 126 -5.76 -3.95 -19.15
C ILE A 126 -7.20 -3.47 -18.90
N ALA A 127 -7.41 -2.83 -17.75
CA ALA A 127 -8.66 -2.19 -17.40
C ALA A 127 -8.48 -1.12 -16.33
N ASP A 128 -9.28 -0.07 -16.43
CA ASP A 128 -9.51 0.90 -15.38
C ASP A 128 -10.64 0.38 -14.48
N ILE A 129 -10.40 0.36 -13.17
CA ILE A 129 -11.38 -0.10 -12.19
C ILE A 129 -12.64 0.76 -12.10
N SER A 130 -12.58 2.00 -12.55
CA SER A 130 -13.73 2.91 -12.63
C SER A 130 -14.62 2.64 -13.85
N ASN A 131 -14.13 1.88 -14.83
CA ASN A 131 -14.94 1.47 -15.98
C ASN A 131 -15.83 0.27 -15.62
N VAL A 132 -17.05 0.57 -15.17
CA VAL A 132 -18.03 -0.42 -14.69
C VAL A 132 -18.29 -1.52 -15.72
N THR A 133 -18.53 -1.15 -16.98
CA THR A 133 -18.85 -2.11 -18.06
C THR A 133 -17.71 -3.09 -18.28
N ARG A 134 -16.46 -2.59 -18.31
CA ARG A 134 -15.29 -3.43 -18.50
C ARG A 134 -15.04 -4.33 -17.28
N MET A 135 -15.16 -3.79 -16.07
CA MET A 135 -15.00 -4.55 -14.84
C MET A 135 -16.08 -5.61 -14.69
N GLU A 136 -17.32 -5.30 -15.02
CA GLU A 136 -18.43 -6.27 -14.98
C GLU A 136 -18.20 -7.45 -15.95
N GLU A 137 -17.72 -7.19 -17.18
CA GLU A 137 -17.34 -8.25 -18.12
C GLU A 137 -16.24 -9.17 -17.55
N ILE A 138 -15.23 -8.59 -16.86
CA ILE A 138 -14.16 -9.35 -16.22
C ILE A 138 -14.74 -10.23 -15.12
N PHE A 139 -15.58 -9.68 -14.23
CA PHE A 139 -16.21 -10.44 -13.15
C PHE A 139 -17.13 -11.54 -13.65
N ARG A 140 -17.95 -11.26 -14.67
CA ARG A 140 -18.83 -12.23 -15.30
C ARG A 140 -18.06 -13.41 -15.87
N ARG A 141 -16.92 -13.13 -16.54
CA ARG A 141 -16.09 -14.15 -17.21
C ARG A 141 -15.32 -15.00 -16.22
N TYR A 142 -14.66 -14.38 -15.24
CA TYR A 142 -13.71 -15.05 -14.38
C TYR A 142 -14.26 -15.42 -13.00
N LYS A 143 -15.31 -14.77 -12.53
CA LYS A 143 -15.96 -15.00 -11.21
C LYS A 143 -14.94 -15.17 -10.09
N PRO A 144 -14.11 -14.14 -9.78
CA PRO A 144 -13.08 -14.23 -8.77
C PRO A 144 -13.68 -14.56 -7.40
N GLN A 145 -13.03 -15.46 -6.66
CA GLN A 145 -13.42 -15.83 -5.31
C GLN A 145 -12.70 -15.00 -4.24
N TYR A 146 -11.43 -14.68 -4.50
CA TYR A 146 -10.60 -13.80 -3.68
C TYR A 146 -10.17 -12.58 -4.47
N ILE A 147 -10.28 -11.41 -3.86
CA ILE A 147 -9.93 -10.14 -4.50
C ILE A 147 -8.99 -9.38 -3.58
N PHE A 148 -7.78 -9.09 -4.07
CA PHE A 148 -6.85 -8.15 -3.46
C PHE A 148 -6.93 -6.84 -4.23
N HIS A 149 -7.50 -5.82 -3.58
CA HIS A 149 -7.75 -4.53 -4.20
C HIS A 149 -6.64 -3.54 -3.82
N ALA A 150 -5.59 -3.47 -4.67
CA ALA A 150 -4.45 -2.58 -4.51
C ALA A 150 -4.43 -1.40 -5.51
N ALA A 151 -5.40 -1.33 -6.42
CA ALA A 151 -5.53 -0.24 -7.38
C ALA A 151 -5.94 1.06 -6.67
N ALA A 152 -5.11 2.09 -6.77
CA ALA A 152 -5.41 3.44 -6.31
C ALA A 152 -4.33 4.42 -6.78
N TYR A 153 -4.68 5.70 -6.93
CA TYR A 153 -3.72 6.79 -6.99
C TYR A 153 -3.25 7.12 -5.55
N LYS A 154 -1.94 7.16 -5.33
CA LYS A 154 -1.34 7.24 -3.98
C LYS A 154 -0.49 8.49 -3.72
N HIS A 155 -0.11 9.23 -4.76
CA HIS A 155 0.78 10.37 -4.62
C HIS A 155 0.04 11.60 -4.14
N VAL A 156 0.28 12.02 -2.90
CA VAL A 156 -0.42 13.13 -2.25
C VAL A 156 -0.39 14.41 -3.09
N PRO A 157 0.76 14.93 -3.57
CA PRO A 157 0.76 16.15 -4.37
C PRO A 157 -0.06 16.04 -5.66
N MET A 158 0.03 14.89 -6.35
CA MET A 158 -0.74 14.67 -7.57
C MET A 158 -2.25 14.68 -7.32
N MET A 159 -2.70 14.16 -6.17
CA MET A 159 -4.12 14.13 -5.83
C MET A 159 -4.63 15.47 -5.31
N GLU A 160 -3.78 16.28 -4.70
CA GLU A 160 -4.12 17.68 -4.40
C GLU A 160 -4.37 18.50 -5.67
N ASP A 161 -3.60 18.25 -6.72
CA ASP A 161 -3.74 18.91 -8.02
C ASP A 161 -4.85 18.31 -8.90
N ASN A 162 -5.24 17.04 -8.64
CA ASN A 162 -6.19 16.27 -9.45
C ASN A 162 -7.27 15.63 -8.58
N VAL A 163 -8.06 16.47 -7.92
CA VAL A 163 -9.06 16.02 -6.93
C VAL A 163 -10.12 15.10 -7.55
N SER A 164 -10.61 15.43 -8.73
CA SER A 164 -11.61 14.62 -9.47
C SER A 164 -11.11 13.19 -9.71
N GLU A 165 -9.86 13.04 -10.15
CA GLU A 165 -9.25 11.75 -10.42
C GLU A 165 -9.13 10.89 -9.14
N SER A 166 -8.85 11.55 -8.00
CA SER A 166 -8.84 10.87 -6.70
C SER A 166 -10.19 10.26 -6.35
N ILE A 167 -11.29 10.92 -6.71
CA ILE A 167 -12.65 10.41 -6.46
C ILE A 167 -13.03 9.35 -7.49
N GLN A 168 -12.82 9.62 -8.77
CA GLN A 168 -13.24 8.72 -9.85
C GLN A 168 -12.48 7.39 -9.77
N VAL A 169 -11.16 7.40 -9.51
CA VAL A 169 -10.38 6.17 -9.44
C VAL A 169 -10.44 5.55 -8.04
N ASN A 170 -10.09 6.30 -6.98
CA ASN A 170 -10.01 5.67 -5.66
C ASN A 170 -11.39 5.33 -5.09
N VAL A 171 -12.34 6.27 -5.12
CA VAL A 171 -13.67 6.08 -4.49
C VAL A 171 -14.60 5.28 -5.40
N TYR A 172 -14.85 5.79 -6.62
CA TYR A 172 -15.76 5.13 -7.54
C TYR A 172 -15.23 3.78 -8.02
N GLY A 173 -13.92 3.70 -8.32
CA GLY A 173 -13.28 2.43 -8.69
C GLY A 173 -13.37 1.40 -7.56
N THR A 174 -13.11 1.77 -6.30
CA THR A 174 -13.27 0.85 -5.15
C THR A 174 -14.71 0.38 -5.00
N ARG A 175 -15.69 1.31 -5.08
CA ARG A 175 -17.12 0.98 -5.05
C ARG A 175 -17.48 -0.01 -6.16
N THR A 176 -17.06 0.25 -7.40
CA THR A 176 -17.32 -0.62 -8.56
C THR A 176 -16.82 -2.04 -8.30
N VAL A 177 -15.57 -2.20 -7.84
CA VAL A 177 -14.99 -3.53 -7.59
C VAL A 177 -15.69 -4.22 -6.42
N ALA A 178 -16.04 -3.48 -5.35
CA ALA A 178 -16.74 -4.02 -4.18
C ALA A 178 -18.17 -4.49 -4.52
N ASP A 179 -18.92 -3.69 -5.26
CA ASP A 179 -20.29 -4.03 -5.68
C ASP A 179 -20.30 -5.26 -6.61
N LEU A 180 -19.34 -5.34 -7.52
CA LEU A 180 -19.17 -6.50 -8.40
C LEU A 180 -18.73 -7.74 -7.61
N ALA A 181 -17.91 -7.59 -6.57
CA ALA A 181 -17.55 -8.70 -5.68
C ALA A 181 -18.80 -9.31 -5.04
N VAL A 182 -19.71 -8.48 -4.53
CA VAL A 182 -20.99 -8.95 -3.97
C VAL A 182 -21.86 -9.56 -5.07
N LYS A 183 -22.06 -8.87 -6.19
CA LYS A 183 -22.92 -9.32 -7.30
C LYS A 183 -22.52 -10.69 -7.85
N TYR A 184 -21.21 -10.98 -7.92
CA TYR A 184 -20.68 -12.23 -8.47
C TYR A 184 -20.25 -13.25 -7.40
N GLY A 185 -20.59 -13.01 -6.13
CA GLY A 185 -20.43 -13.95 -5.03
C GLY A 185 -18.98 -14.23 -4.67
N ALA A 186 -18.13 -13.21 -4.68
CA ALA A 186 -16.77 -13.35 -4.16
C ALA A 186 -16.79 -13.71 -2.66
N GLU A 187 -15.91 -14.61 -2.25
CA GLU A 187 -15.78 -15.03 -0.86
C GLU A 187 -15.13 -13.93 -0.01
N LYS A 188 -14.04 -13.33 -0.52
CA LYS A 188 -13.29 -12.29 0.18
C LYS A 188 -12.87 -11.13 -0.71
N PHE A 189 -12.89 -9.94 -0.12
CA PHE A 189 -12.41 -8.71 -0.69
C PHE A 189 -11.44 -8.04 0.30
N VAL A 190 -10.15 -8.02 -0.02
CA VAL A 190 -9.10 -7.44 0.81
C VAL A 190 -8.67 -6.11 0.22
N MET A 191 -9.01 -5.01 0.88
CA MET A 191 -8.68 -3.65 0.44
C MET A 191 -7.38 -3.17 1.07
N ILE A 192 -6.48 -2.67 0.24
CA ILE A 192 -5.27 -1.99 0.69
C ILE A 192 -5.59 -0.54 1.02
N SER A 193 -5.33 -0.14 2.27
CA SER A 193 -5.45 1.24 2.75
C SER A 193 -4.12 1.76 3.31
N THR A 194 -4.13 2.89 3.97
CA THR A 194 -2.92 3.63 4.36
C THR A 194 -3.10 4.34 5.70
N ASP A 195 -1.99 4.62 6.38
CA ASP A 195 -1.90 5.51 7.53
C ASP A 195 -2.50 6.92 7.26
N LYS A 196 -2.44 7.38 6.01
CA LYS A 196 -2.94 8.70 5.60
C LYS A 196 -4.48 8.80 5.57
N ALA A 197 -5.19 7.68 5.66
CA ALA A 197 -6.64 7.64 5.84
C ALA A 197 -7.06 8.00 7.28
N VAL A 198 -6.12 8.02 8.22
CA VAL A 198 -6.34 8.39 9.62
C VAL A 198 -6.19 9.90 9.80
N ASN A 199 -7.22 10.57 10.33
CA ASN A 199 -7.23 12.04 10.45
C ASN A 199 -6.66 12.69 9.17
N PRO A 200 -7.28 12.49 8.01
CA PRO A 200 -6.68 12.87 6.74
C PRO A 200 -6.44 14.38 6.68
N THR A 201 -5.27 14.75 6.12
CA THR A 201 -4.87 16.15 5.92
C THR A 201 -4.74 16.49 4.44
N ASN A 202 -5.10 15.55 3.59
CA ASN A 202 -4.96 15.67 2.15
C ASN A 202 -6.06 14.86 1.42
N VAL A 203 -6.27 15.21 0.16
CA VAL A 203 -7.28 14.60 -0.72
C VAL A 203 -7.09 13.09 -0.86
N MET A 204 -5.86 12.65 -1.08
CA MET A 204 -5.56 11.21 -1.24
C MET A 204 -5.94 10.41 0.01
N GLY A 205 -5.51 10.86 1.19
CA GLY A 205 -5.84 10.22 2.46
C GLY A 205 -7.35 10.21 2.72
N CYS A 206 -8.03 11.33 2.43
CA CYS A 206 -9.48 11.44 2.55
C CYS A 206 -10.20 10.49 1.58
N SER A 207 -9.76 10.38 0.32
CA SER A 207 -10.35 9.43 -0.63
C SER A 207 -10.25 7.98 -0.15
N LYS A 208 -9.11 7.59 0.43
CA LYS A 208 -8.92 6.25 1.02
C LYS A 208 -9.81 6.05 2.27
N ARG A 209 -10.00 7.10 3.09
CA ARG A 209 -10.93 7.04 4.22
C ARG A 209 -12.37 6.82 3.76
N ILE A 210 -12.81 7.50 2.69
CA ILE A 210 -14.13 7.30 2.09
C ILE A 210 -14.28 5.84 1.59
N CYS A 211 -13.26 5.26 0.96
CA CYS A 211 -13.25 3.84 0.57
C CYS A 211 -13.43 2.91 1.78
N GLU A 212 -12.74 3.18 2.89
CA GLU A 212 -12.90 2.41 4.13
C GLU A 212 -14.33 2.48 4.67
N ILE A 213 -14.89 3.69 4.72
CA ILE A 213 -16.27 3.91 5.18
C ILE A 213 -17.27 3.15 4.30
N TYR A 214 -17.09 3.19 2.96
CA TYR A 214 -17.94 2.47 2.04
C TYR A 214 -17.89 0.95 2.28
N VAL A 215 -16.69 0.39 2.26
CA VAL A 215 -16.47 -1.06 2.38
C VAL A 215 -16.97 -1.58 3.73
N GLN A 216 -16.77 -0.84 4.82
CA GLN A 216 -17.27 -1.22 6.15
C GLN A 216 -18.79 -1.14 6.27
N SER A 217 -19.41 -0.08 5.77
CA SER A 217 -20.86 0.07 5.81
C SER A 217 -21.55 -1.00 4.94
N LEU A 218 -20.98 -1.32 3.78
CA LEU A 218 -21.44 -2.42 2.92
C LEU A 218 -21.33 -3.78 3.63
N ALA A 219 -20.18 -4.07 4.26
CA ALA A 219 -19.98 -5.31 5.02
C ALA A 219 -21.03 -5.45 6.13
N LYS A 220 -21.29 -4.38 6.89
CA LYS A 220 -22.29 -4.38 7.96
C LYS A 220 -23.70 -4.64 7.43
N LYS A 221 -24.08 -3.99 6.32
CA LYS A 221 -25.37 -4.22 5.67
C LYS A 221 -25.55 -5.70 5.28
N LEU A 222 -24.57 -6.28 4.58
CA LEU A 222 -24.62 -7.64 4.12
C LEU A 222 -24.69 -8.65 5.29
N LEU A 223 -23.95 -8.40 6.38
CA LEU A 223 -24.03 -9.23 7.58
C LEU A 223 -25.43 -9.18 8.24
N ALA A 224 -26.09 -8.04 8.21
CA ALA A 224 -27.45 -7.88 8.74
C ALA A 224 -28.51 -8.54 7.86
N GLU A 225 -28.33 -8.55 6.53
CA GLU A 225 -29.23 -9.19 5.57
C GLU A 225 -29.12 -10.72 5.60
N GLY A 226 -27.97 -11.27 6.02
CA GLY A 226 -27.73 -12.72 6.09
C GLY A 226 -27.47 -13.36 4.72
N GLY A 227 -27.22 -14.67 4.70
CA GLY A 227 -26.95 -15.43 3.46
C GLY A 227 -25.45 -15.57 3.16
N HIS A 228 -25.10 -15.78 1.88
CA HIS A 228 -23.70 -15.81 1.45
C HIS A 228 -23.16 -14.39 1.38
N VAL A 229 -22.22 -14.07 2.25
CA VAL A 229 -21.71 -12.71 2.43
C VAL A 229 -20.26 -12.65 1.99
N THR A 230 -19.95 -11.75 1.06
CA THR A 230 -18.57 -11.38 0.76
C THR A 230 -17.91 -10.76 2.00
N GLN A 231 -16.83 -11.36 2.48
CA GLN A 231 -16.08 -10.87 3.62
C GLN A 231 -15.16 -9.72 3.21
N PHE A 232 -15.49 -8.51 3.63
CA PHE A 232 -14.70 -7.32 3.35
C PHE A 232 -13.68 -7.08 4.46
N ILE A 233 -12.41 -6.99 4.07
CA ILE A 233 -11.27 -6.81 4.96
C ILE A 233 -10.49 -5.59 4.49
N THR A 234 -10.16 -4.69 5.39
CA THR A 234 -9.32 -3.54 5.11
C THR A 234 -8.00 -3.67 5.85
N THR A 235 -6.89 -3.32 5.19
CA THR A 235 -5.56 -3.32 5.80
C THR A 235 -4.96 -1.93 5.75
N ARG A 236 -4.48 -1.41 6.89
CA ARG A 236 -3.79 -0.13 7.03
C ARG A 236 -2.33 -0.33 7.37
N PHE A 237 -1.45 0.26 6.61
CA PHE A 237 -0.02 0.34 6.91
C PHE A 237 0.57 1.63 6.36
N GLY A 238 1.77 1.98 6.85
CA GLY A 238 2.48 3.20 6.46
C GLY A 238 3.25 3.04 5.15
N ASN A 239 4.42 3.69 5.09
CA ASN A 239 5.20 3.65 3.86
C ASN A 239 5.88 2.29 3.66
N VAL A 240 6.00 1.89 2.40
CA VAL A 240 6.78 0.71 2.01
C VAL A 240 8.07 1.12 1.31
N LEU A 241 9.16 0.44 1.66
CA LEU A 241 10.50 0.73 1.16
C LEU A 241 10.61 0.39 -0.32
N GLY A 242 11.28 1.26 -1.08
CA GLY A 242 11.59 1.01 -2.49
C GLY A 242 10.39 1.01 -3.44
N SER A 243 9.18 1.37 -2.98
CA SER A 243 8.02 1.45 -3.87
C SER A 243 8.17 2.56 -4.92
N ASN A 244 7.57 2.35 -6.10
CA ASN A 244 7.66 3.28 -7.23
C ASN A 244 7.24 4.70 -6.81
N GLY A 245 8.10 5.69 -7.17
CA GLY A 245 7.90 7.09 -6.84
C GLY A 245 8.06 7.47 -5.37
N SER A 246 8.53 6.55 -4.51
CA SER A 246 8.78 6.83 -3.10
C SER A 246 10.11 7.53 -2.84
N VAL A 247 10.37 7.87 -1.57
CA VAL A 247 11.52 8.65 -1.14
C VAL A 247 12.87 7.99 -1.48
N ILE A 248 12.99 6.65 -1.37
CA ILE A 248 14.24 5.93 -1.61
C ILE A 248 14.67 5.99 -3.08
N PRO A 249 13.85 5.60 -4.07
CA PRO A 249 14.19 5.78 -5.48
C PRO A 249 14.54 7.22 -5.83
N ARG A 250 13.81 8.20 -5.28
CA ARG A 250 14.09 9.62 -5.49
C ARG A 250 15.46 10.03 -4.96
N PHE A 251 15.79 9.64 -3.73
CA PHE A 251 17.11 9.94 -3.14
C PHE A 251 18.23 9.29 -3.93
N ARG A 252 18.06 8.03 -4.35
CA ARG A 252 19.03 7.31 -5.19
C ARG A 252 19.32 8.07 -6.49
N ASP A 253 18.28 8.51 -7.20
CA ASP A 253 18.40 9.31 -8.41
C ASP A 253 19.11 10.66 -8.16
N GLN A 254 18.71 11.38 -7.10
CA GLN A 254 19.36 12.64 -6.72
C GLN A 254 20.85 12.46 -6.39
N ILE A 255 21.21 11.41 -5.65
CA ILE A 255 22.59 11.08 -5.32
C ILE A 255 23.39 10.75 -6.58
N GLN A 256 22.85 9.95 -7.50
CA GLN A 256 23.49 9.60 -8.77
C GLN A 256 23.79 10.83 -9.62
N ARG A 257 22.88 11.81 -9.63
CA ARG A 257 23.04 13.08 -10.37
C ARG A 257 23.99 14.08 -9.68
N GLY A 258 24.48 13.80 -8.46
CA GLY A 258 25.35 14.71 -7.71
C GLY A 258 24.65 15.57 -6.68
N GLY A 259 23.39 15.32 -6.42
CA GLY A 259 22.59 16.06 -5.46
C GLY A 259 21.97 17.35 -6.02
N PRO A 260 21.40 18.20 -5.15
CA PRO A 260 21.21 17.95 -3.72
C PRO A 260 20.13 16.90 -3.44
N VAL A 261 20.21 16.22 -2.28
CA VAL A 261 19.12 15.40 -1.78
C VAL A 261 18.11 16.30 -1.08
N THR A 262 16.87 16.29 -1.56
CA THR A 262 15.82 17.17 -1.04
C THR A 262 14.97 16.49 0.03
N VAL A 263 14.95 17.08 1.23
CA VAL A 263 14.11 16.64 2.37
C VAL A 263 13.11 17.74 2.69
N THR A 264 11.85 17.39 2.94
CA THR A 264 10.80 18.39 3.14
C THR A 264 10.88 19.10 4.48
N HIS A 265 11.34 18.42 5.54
CA HIS A 265 11.54 19.03 6.86
C HIS A 265 12.56 18.24 7.68
N PRO A 266 13.43 18.88 8.49
CA PRO A 266 14.46 18.18 9.25
C PRO A 266 13.92 17.19 10.29
N GLU A 267 12.73 17.42 10.82
CA GLU A 267 12.12 16.57 11.83
C GLU A 267 11.05 15.60 11.29
N ILE A 268 10.89 15.54 9.96
CA ILE A 268 9.88 14.64 9.38
C ILE A 268 10.23 13.19 9.65
N ILE A 269 9.28 12.45 10.17
CA ILE A 269 9.41 11.01 10.42
C ILE A 269 8.39 10.22 9.62
N ARG A 270 8.77 9.01 9.25
CA ARG A 270 7.88 8.04 8.61
C ARG A 270 8.14 6.64 9.18
N TYR A 271 7.09 5.85 9.18
CA TYR A 271 7.20 4.41 9.43
C TYR A 271 7.45 3.72 8.10
N PHE A 272 8.33 2.72 8.11
CA PHE A 272 8.65 1.94 6.92
C PHE A 272 8.51 0.44 7.18
N MET A 273 8.10 -0.26 6.16
CA MET A 273 8.04 -1.71 6.08
C MET A 273 8.58 -2.13 4.71
N THR A 274 9.15 -3.32 4.58
CA THR A 274 9.48 -3.83 3.25
C THR A 274 8.21 -4.23 2.51
N ILE A 275 8.25 -4.20 1.18
CA ILE A 275 7.08 -4.60 0.37
C ILE A 275 6.70 -6.07 0.64
N PRO A 276 7.66 -7.03 0.69
CA PRO A 276 7.31 -8.42 1.02
C PRO A 276 6.68 -8.60 2.40
N GLU A 277 7.15 -7.87 3.42
CA GLU A 277 6.56 -7.91 4.76
C GLU A 277 5.11 -7.41 4.76
N ALA A 278 4.87 -6.25 4.13
CA ALA A 278 3.53 -5.70 4.03
C ALA A 278 2.57 -6.67 3.34
N CYS A 279 3.00 -7.29 2.24
CA CYS A 279 2.19 -8.24 1.51
C CYS A 279 1.93 -9.54 2.29
N ARG A 280 2.91 -10.05 3.04
CA ARG A 280 2.69 -11.19 3.97
C ARG A 280 1.60 -10.88 4.99
N LEU A 281 1.66 -9.70 5.63
CA LEU A 281 0.64 -9.29 6.60
C LEU A 281 -0.73 -9.07 5.95
N VAL A 282 -0.78 -8.62 4.69
CA VAL A 282 -2.03 -8.51 3.93
C VAL A 282 -2.65 -9.90 3.69
N LEU A 283 -1.84 -10.88 3.30
CA LEU A 283 -2.31 -12.26 3.12
C LEU A 283 -2.80 -12.87 4.44
N GLU A 284 -2.05 -12.65 5.53
CA GLU A 284 -2.40 -13.10 6.87
C GLU A 284 -3.72 -12.48 7.34
N ALA A 285 -3.87 -11.14 7.23
CA ALA A 285 -5.10 -10.44 7.54
C ALA A 285 -6.28 -10.95 6.68
N GLY A 286 -6.03 -11.19 5.39
CA GLY A 286 -7.00 -11.79 4.48
C GLY A 286 -7.47 -13.18 4.94
N SER A 287 -6.58 -13.99 5.49
CA SER A 287 -6.92 -15.33 5.98
C SER A 287 -7.66 -15.32 7.32
N MET A 288 -7.37 -14.35 8.21
CA MET A 288 -7.97 -14.30 9.54
C MET A 288 -9.30 -13.56 9.61
N GLY A 289 -9.54 -12.60 8.67
CA GLY A 289 -10.71 -11.73 8.70
C GLY A 289 -12.02 -12.46 8.42
N ASN A 290 -13.08 -12.04 9.12
CA ASN A 290 -14.43 -12.59 8.98
C ASN A 290 -15.39 -11.60 8.27
N GLY A 291 -14.97 -10.36 8.08
CA GLY A 291 -15.68 -9.30 7.37
C GLY A 291 -16.00 -8.08 8.24
N GLY A 292 -15.73 -6.89 7.66
CA GLY A 292 -15.94 -5.58 8.32
C GLY A 292 -14.76 -5.07 9.14
N GLU A 293 -13.68 -5.84 9.29
CA GLU A 293 -12.53 -5.45 10.09
C GLU A 293 -11.58 -4.50 9.33
N ILE A 294 -10.96 -3.59 10.08
CA ILE A 294 -9.77 -2.85 9.64
C ILE A 294 -8.57 -3.38 10.43
N TYR A 295 -7.65 -4.02 9.74
CA TYR A 295 -6.39 -4.49 10.30
C TYR A 295 -5.31 -3.43 10.17
N ILE A 296 -4.59 -3.20 11.26
CA ILE A 296 -3.47 -2.27 11.35
C ILE A 296 -2.21 -3.05 11.62
N PHE A 297 -1.17 -2.75 10.85
CA PHE A 297 0.11 -3.43 10.99
C PHE A 297 1.06 -2.65 11.89
N ASP A 298 1.77 -3.38 12.79
CA ASP A 298 2.86 -2.81 13.57
C ASP A 298 4.01 -2.40 12.64
N MET A 299 4.17 -1.11 12.46
CA MET A 299 5.19 -0.52 11.60
C MET A 299 6.57 -0.45 12.27
N GLY A 300 6.71 -0.88 13.52
CA GLY A 300 7.95 -0.81 14.27
C GLY A 300 8.38 0.62 14.59
N LYS A 301 9.70 0.88 14.58
CA LYS A 301 10.24 2.19 14.95
C LYS A 301 10.14 3.20 13.80
N PRO A 302 9.80 4.47 14.12
CA PRO A 302 9.79 5.53 13.12
C PRO A 302 11.22 5.90 12.70
N VAL A 303 11.38 6.34 11.45
CA VAL A 303 12.65 6.74 10.85
C VAL A 303 12.59 8.22 10.46
N ARG A 304 13.58 9.01 10.87
CA ARG A 304 13.74 10.39 10.39
C ARG A 304 14.22 10.38 8.94
N ILE A 305 13.53 11.11 8.08
CA ILE A 305 13.87 11.11 6.64
C ILE A 305 15.25 11.72 6.37
N VAL A 306 15.69 12.67 7.18
CA VAL A 306 17.04 13.24 7.09
C VAL A 306 18.11 12.20 7.42
N ASP A 307 17.89 11.31 8.38
CA ASP A 307 18.84 10.25 8.73
C ASP A 307 18.89 9.17 7.65
N LEU A 308 17.74 8.85 7.04
CA LEU A 308 17.67 8.00 5.85
C LEU A 308 18.49 8.60 4.70
N ALA A 309 18.35 9.90 4.42
CA ALA A 309 19.12 10.59 3.39
C ALA A 309 20.63 10.53 3.65
N LYS A 310 21.06 10.81 4.88
CA LYS A 310 22.47 10.72 5.30
C LYS A 310 23.05 9.33 5.09
N ARG A 311 22.32 8.29 5.51
CA ARG A 311 22.74 6.88 5.34
C ARG A 311 22.86 6.52 3.85
N MET A 312 21.92 6.95 3.00
CA MET A 312 21.97 6.69 1.57
C MET A 312 23.15 7.40 0.89
N ILE A 313 23.46 8.64 1.26
CA ILE A 313 24.65 9.36 0.79
C ILE A 313 25.92 8.60 1.20
N SER A 314 26.03 8.20 2.46
CA SER A 314 27.18 7.42 2.95
C SER A 314 27.34 6.08 2.22
N LEU A 315 26.22 5.35 1.99
CA LEU A 315 26.24 4.09 1.22
C LEU A 315 26.74 4.27 -0.21
N SER A 316 26.45 5.40 -0.83
CA SER A 316 26.89 5.69 -2.20
C SER A 316 28.39 6.02 -2.32
N GLY A 317 29.08 6.21 -1.19
CA GLY A 317 30.48 6.67 -1.16
C GLY A 317 30.70 8.12 -1.58
N ARG A 318 29.63 8.90 -1.77
CA ARG A 318 29.69 10.31 -2.19
C ARG A 318 29.74 11.22 -0.98
N THR A 319 30.76 12.07 -0.90
CA THR A 319 30.95 13.06 0.18
C THR A 319 30.56 14.48 -0.26
N ASP A 320 30.33 14.68 -1.55
CA ASP A 320 30.03 15.96 -2.20
C ASP A 320 28.52 16.29 -2.22
N VAL A 321 27.66 15.32 -1.96
CA VAL A 321 26.21 15.46 -2.02
C VAL A 321 25.67 16.15 -0.76
N LYS A 322 25.01 17.29 -0.94
CA LYS A 322 24.37 18.06 0.15
C LYS A 322 22.91 17.69 0.31
N ILE A 323 22.38 17.92 1.53
CA ILE A 323 20.95 17.82 1.84
C ILE A 323 20.37 19.24 1.87
N GLU A 324 19.25 19.44 1.17
CA GLU A 324 18.49 20.69 1.18
C GLU A 324 17.09 20.48 1.72
N PHE A 325 16.59 21.46 2.50
CA PHE A 325 15.25 21.44 3.05
C PHE A 325 14.33 22.31 2.21
N THR A 326 13.23 21.71 1.69
CA THR A 326 12.33 22.36 0.74
C THR A 326 11.03 22.90 1.35
N GLY A 327 10.77 22.65 2.62
CA GLY A 327 9.47 22.89 3.25
C GLY A 327 8.48 21.73 3.02
N LEU A 328 7.48 21.62 3.90
CA LEU A 328 6.41 20.64 3.79
C LEU A 328 5.57 20.88 2.54
N ARG A 329 5.20 19.81 1.85
CA ARG A 329 4.34 19.85 0.66
C ARG A 329 2.87 19.99 1.05
N HIS A 330 2.02 20.29 0.07
CA HIS A 330 0.58 20.32 0.24
C HIS A 330 0.08 18.98 0.82
N GLY A 331 -0.72 19.04 1.86
CA GLY A 331 -1.28 17.87 2.54
C GLY A 331 -0.31 17.03 3.36
N GLU A 332 0.98 17.39 3.43
CA GLU A 332 2.00 16.57 4.12
C GLU A 332 1.95 16.79 5.64
N LYS A 333 1.93 15.68 6.40
CA LYS A 333 2.07 15.67 7.86
C LYS A 333 3.54 15.59 8.26
N LEU A 334 3.90 16.24 9.37
CA LEU A 334 5.22 16.06 9.99
C LEU A 334 5.35 14.64 10.57
N TYR A 335 4.29 14.14 11.19
CA TYR A 335 4.18 12.80 11.77
C TYR A 335 2.92 12.11 11.23
N GLU A 336 3.05 10.85 10.78
CA GLU A 336 1.90 10.04 10.36
C GLU A 336 1.36 9.23 11.54
N GLU A 337 0.05 8.99 11.54
CA GLU A 337 -0.68 8.29 12.60
C GLU A 337 -1.27 6.99 12.02
N LEU A 338 -1.12 5.89 12.73
CA LEU A 338 -1.75 4.61 12.35
C LEU A 338 -3.18 4.48 12.88
N LEU A 339 -3.49 5.23 13.95
CA LEU A 339 -4.76 5.23 14.66
C LEU A 339 -5.22 6.66 14.93
N ASN A 340 -6.52 6.88 14.87
CA ASN A 340 -7.14 8.09 15.43
C ASN A 340 -7.19 7.99 16.98
N VAL A 341 -7.13 9.11 17.69
CA VAL A 341 -7.25 9.18 19.16
C VAL A 341 -8.50 8.47 19.68
N LYS A 342 -9.57 8.39 18.87
CA LYS A 342 -10.84 7.75 19.21
C LYS A 342 -10.91 6.28 18.79
N GLU A 343 -9.95 5.79 18.03
CA GLU A 343 -9.90 4.39 17.60
C GLU A 343 -9.19 3.56 18.67
N LEU A 344 -9.85 2.51 19.14
CA LEU A 344 -9.26 1.51 20.03
C LEU A 344 -8.78 0.34 19.18
N THR A 345 -7.78 -0.37 19.67
CA THR A 345 -7.31 -1.61 19.03
C THR A 345 -7.63 -2.83 19.85
N LYS A 346 -7.92 -3.93 19.16
CA LYS A 346 -7.98 -5.27 19.73
C LYS A 346 -6.82 -6.09 19.16
N PRO A 347 -6.14 -6.89 20.00
CA PRO A 347 -5.09 -7.79 19.52
C PRO A 347 -5.69 -8.89 18.64
N THR A 348 -4.88 -9.45 17.75
CA THR A 348 -5.15 -10.70 17.05
C THR A 348 -4.23 -11.80 17.57
N TYR A 349 -4.31 -13.01 17.01
CA TYR A 349 -3.32 -14.05 17.31
C TYR A 349 -1.93 -13.75 16.72
N HIS A 350 -1.86 -12.85 15.76
CA HIS A 350 -0.60 -12.42 15.16
C HIS A 350 -0.11 -11.12 15.81
N GLU A 351 1.07 -11.15 16.44
CA GLU A 351 1.60 -10.02 17.24
C GLU A 351 1.76 -8.70 16.46
N LYS A 352 1.93 -8.77 15.13
CA LYS A 352 2.12 -7.62 14.25
C LYS A 352 0.82 -7.09 13.63
N ILE A 353 -0.33 -7.71 13.95
CA ILE A 353 -1.62 -7.34 13.38
C ILE A 353 -2.61 -7.03 14.52
N MET A 354 -3.20 -5.85 14.47
CA MET A 354 -4.25 -5.41 15.38
C MET A 354 -5.52 -5.08 14.60
N ILE A 355 -6.68 -5.17 15.24
CA ILE A 355 -7.96 -4.75 14.67
C ILE A 355 -8.30 -3.37 15.22
N ALA A 356 -8.58 -2.40 14.34
CA ALA A 356 -9.11 -1.11 14.74
C ALA A 356 -10.60 -1.19 15.02
N THR A 357 -11.04 -0.63 16.15
CA THR A 357 -12.43 -0.35 16.42
C THR A 357 -12.72 1.07 15.92
N VAL A 358 -13.45 1.18 14.83
CA VAL A 358 -13.75 2.47 14.18
C VAL A 358 -15.23 2.82 14.32
N ARG A 359 -15.57 4.07 14.04
CA ARG A 359 -16.96 4.52 14.00
C ARG A 359 -17.72 3.73 12.93
N GLU A 360 -18.90 3.26 13.27
CA GLU A 360 -19.84 2.63 12.36
C GLU A 360 -20.67 3.65 11.59
N TYR A 361 -21.01 3.31 10.35
CA TYR A 361 -21.79 4.14 9.45
C TYR A 361 -22.99 3.36 8.92
N ASP A 362 -24.10 4.06 8.70
CA ASP A 362 -25.24 3.51 7.96
C ASP A 362 -24.91 3.44 6.46
N TYR A 363 -25.19 2.29 5.83
CA TYR A 363 -24.83 2.08 4.43
C TYR A 363 -25.63 2.99 3.47
N ASP A 364 -26.93 3.12 3.70
CA ASP A 364 -27.79 3.84 2.74
C ASP A 364 -27.47 5.33 2.77
N GLU A 365 -27.22 5.90 3.95
CA GLU A 365 -26.75 7.29 4.11
C GLU A 365 -25.36 7.51 3.45
N VAL A 366 -24.42 6.60 3.69
CA VAL A 366 -23.07 6.67 3.10
C VAL A 366 -23.12 6.54 1.60
N ASN A 367 -23.89 5.59 1.08
CA ASN A 367 -24.02 5.33 -0.35
C ASN A 367 -24.60 6.53 -1.10
N GLU A 368 -25.62 7.20 -0.53
CA GLU A 368 -26.19 8.42 -1.11
C GLU A 368 -25.16 9.56 -1.15
N ARG A 369 -24.42 9.77 -0.05
CA ARG A 369 -23.38 10.82 0.01
C ARG A 369 -22.23 10.55 -0.94
N ILE A 370 -21.80 9.30 -1.06
CA ILE A 370 -20.76 8.90 -2.01
C ILE A 370 -21.25 9.06 -3.45
N GLN A 371 -22.51 8.74 -3.75
CA GLN A 371 -23.06 8.98 -5.09
C GLN A 371 -23.03 10.47 -5.44
N LYS A 372 -23.46 11.34 -4.55
CA LYS A 372 -23.37 12.80 -4.73
C LYS A 372 -21.93 13.27 -4.95
N LEU A 373 -20.97 12.72 -4.20
CA LEU A 373 -19.54 13.03 -4.35
C LEU A 373 -19.04 12.59 -5.75
N ILE A 374 -19.42 11.41 -6.21
CA ILE A 374 -19.07 10.90 -7.54
C ILE A 374 -19.65 11.84 -8.61
N ASP A 375 -20.92 12.22 -8.51
CA ASP A 375 -21.58 13.12 -9.48
C ASP A 375 -20.88 14.49 -9.52
N VAL A 376 -20.54 15.04 -8.34
CA VAL A 376 -19.81 16.31 -8.23
C VAL A 376 -18.40 16.20 -8.82
N SER A 377 -17.75 15.04 -8.76
CA SER A 377 -16.40 14.87 -9.30
C SER A 377 -16.30 15.12 -10.81
N TYR A 378 -17.36 14.87 -11.54
CA TYR A 378 -17.45 15.14 -12.99
C TYR A 378 -17.68 16.62 -13.34
N THR A 379 -17.87 17.49 -12.34
CA THR A 379 -17.89 18.94 -12.58
C THR A 379 -16.49 19.54 -12.67
N TYR A 380 -15.47 18.80 -12.21
CA TYR A 380 -14.07 19.24 -12.08
C TYR A 380 -13.88 20.49 -11.20
N ASP A 381 -14.90 20.89 -10.44
CA ASP A 381 -14.82 21.99 -9.45
C ASP A 381 -14.19 21.45 -8.16
N GLN A 382 -12.90 21.62 -8.03
CA GLN A 382 -12.12 21.08 -6.91
C GLN A 382 -12.65 21.52 -5.54
N MET A 383 -13.14 22.77 -5.42
CA MET A 383 -13.66 23.30 -4.16
C MET A 383 -14.96 22.58 -3.76
N LYS A 384 -15.86 22.35 -4.71
CA LYS A 384 -17.09 21.60 -4.47
C LYS A 384 -16.82 20.13 -4.13
N ILE A 385 -15.87 19.51 -4.83
CA ILE A 385 -15.50 18.13 -4.58
C ILE A 385 -14.93 17.98 -3.16
N VAL A 386 -13.98 18.83 -2.75
CA VAL A 386 -13.37 18.78 -1.42
C VAL A 386 -14.40 19.11 -0.33
N ALA A 387 -15.34 20.05 -0.57
CA ALA A 387 -16.43 20.31 0.35
C ALA A 387 -17.30 19.06 0.60
N ALA A 388 -17.66 18.34 -0.48
CA ALA A 388 -18.40 17.08 -0.38
C ALA A 388 -17.60 15.97 0.32
N MET A 389 -16.27 15.90 0.10
CA MET A 389 -15.40 14.98 0.84
C MET A 389 -15.42 15.26 2.35
N LYS A 390 -15.36 16.55 2.76
CA LYS A 390 -15.41 16.95 4.17
C LYS A 390 -16.76 16.68 4.84
N ASP A 391 -17.84 16.67 4.07
CA ASP A 391 -19.16 16.26 4.57
C ASP A 391 -19.24 14.76 4.90
N ILE A 392 -18.54 13.91 4.14
CA ILE A 392 -18.46 12.47 4.42
C ILE A 392 -17.46 12.18 5.53
N VAL A 393 -16.33 12.91 5.54
CA VAL A 393 -15.21 12.73 6.48
C VAL A 393 -14.99 14.02 7.28
N PRO A 394 -15.77 14.26 8.35
CA PRO A 394 -15.66 15.49 9.13
C PRO A 394 -14.30 15.71 9.81
N GLU A 395 -13.51 14.64 10.00
CA GLU A 395 -12.14 14.70 10.51
C GLU A 395 -11.10 15.13 9.46
N PHE A 396 -11.48 15.30 8.20
CA PHE A 396 -10.58 15.80 7.16
C PHE A 396 -10.31 17.29 7.35
N VAL A 397 -9.10 17.63 7.79
CA VAL A 397 -8.59 19.00 7.95
C VAL A 397 -7.43 19.18 7.00
N SER A 398 -7.59 20.03 5.99
CA SER A 398 -6.56 20.29 4.99
C SER A 398 -5.33 20.95 5.62
N LYS A 399 -4.12 20.64 5.12
CA LYS A 399 -2.88 21.27 5.59
C LYS A 399 -2.02 21.70 4.42
N ASN A 400 -1.49 22.92 4.48
CA ASN A 400 -0.67 23.51 3.44
C ASN A 400 -1.35 23.45 2.06
N SER A 401 -2.66 23.64 2.00
CA SER A 401 -3.48 23.50 0.79
C SER A 401 -4.47 24.66 0.66
N CYS A 402 -4.85 24.99 -0.56
CA CYS A 402 -5.87 26.00 -0.83
C CYS A 402 -7.26 25.58 -0.26
N PHE A 403 -7.44 24.32 0.08
CA PHE A 403 -8.68 23.77 0.64
C PHE A 403 -8.85 24.03 2.15
N GLU A 404 -7.88 24.66 2.82
CA GLU A 404 -8.01 25.06 4.23
C GLU A 404 -9.17 26.04 4.46
N VAL A 405 -9.54 26.81 3.45
CA VAL A 405 -10.69 27.73 3.50
C VAL A 405 -12.02 27.00 3.72
N LEU A 406 -12.07 25.70 3.43
CA LEU A 406 -13.25 24.86 3.63
C LEU A 406 -13.26 24.20 5.02
N ASP A 407 -12.22 24.36 5.81
CA ASP A 407 -12.17 23.77 7.16
C ASP A 407 -13.16 24.51 8.07
N LYS A 408 -14.01 23.74 8.75
CA LYS A 408 -14.88 24.33 9.78
C LYS A 408 -14.01 24.90 10.89
N LYS A 409 -14.12 26.20 11.14
CA LYS A 409 -13.48 26.81 12.32
C LYS A 409 -13.98 26.07 13.56
N LYS A 410 -13.08 25.45 14.30
CA LYS A 410 -13.37 24.81 15.60
C LYS A 410 -13.68 25.87 16.64
#